data_a0bc3092d2d1108abe57dc9631a8e3e8
#
_entry.id   a0bc3092d2d1108abe57dc9631a8e3e8
#
_cell.length_a   1.000
_cell.length_b   1.000
_cell.length_c   1.000
_cell.angle_alpha   90.00
_cell.angle_beta   90.00
_cell.angle_gamma   90.00
#
_symmetry.space_group_name_H-M   'P 1'
#
loop_
_entity.id
_entity.type
_entity.pdbx_description
1 polymer ?
#
loop_
_entity_poly.entity_id
_entity_poly.type
_entity_poly.pdbx_seq_one_letter_code
_entity_poly.pdbx_strand_id
1 'polypeptide(L)'
;MIVAIACGDSYSDSTGIFWDDYRGQIDEWQVQVDGMLAEADALLEAGPMENDEWLSSLNAFGIGIDSVTFAVSTVNPPSELQEFHKSFVIASDFYGLTGRLLAEFVGSSEAERADLQLRLATEIAFGIANMQTAQVIYDEAAEKIDR
;
A
#
# COMPACT_ATOMS: atom_id res chain seq x y z
N MET A 1 40.96 -26.35 -31.42
CA MET A 1 40.97 -25.68 -30.11
C MET A 1 39.63 -24.93 -29.99
N ILE A 2 38.65 -25.59 -29.37
CA ILE A 2 37.28 -25.05 -29.25
C ILE A 2 37.19 -24.46 -27.85
N VAL A 3 37.04 -23.14 -27.77
CA VAL A 3 36.78 -22.44 -26.50
C VAL A 3 35.31 -22.59 -26.22
N ALA A 4 34.96 -23.41 -25.22
CA ALA A 4 33.64 -23.45 -24.66
C ALA A 4 33.39 -22.18 -23.83
N ILE A 5 32.59 -21.25 -24.37
CA ILE A 5 32.06 -20.15 -23.59
C ILE A 5 30.98 -20.77 -22.70
N ALA A 6 31.30 -20.88 -21.43
CA ALA A 6 30.27 -21.16 -20.42
C ALA A 6 29.35 -19.95 -20.36
N CYS A 7 28.22 -20.05 -20.98
CA CYS A 7 27.08 -19.18 -20.69
C CYS A 7 26.66 -19.49 -19.25
N GLY A 8 27.08 -18.64 -18.32
CA GLY A 8 26.46 -18.58 -17.03
C GLY A 8 24.98 -18.30 -17.25
N ASP A 9 24.14 -19.22 -16.84
CA ASP A 9 22.70 -19.00 -16.77
C ASP A 9 22.44 -17.88 -15.76
N SER A 10 22.48 -16.65 -16.26
CA SER A 10 21.80 -15.55 -15.59
C SER A 10 20.32 -15.86 -15.76
N TYR A 11 19.72 -16.42 -14.75
CA TYR A 11 18.28 -16.50 -14.63
C TYR A 11 17.75 -15.07 -14.52
N SER A 12 17.72 -14.36 -15.64
CA SER A 12 16.93 -13.16 -15.77
C SER A 12 15.51 -13.64 -16.07
N ASP A 13 14.69 -13.70 -15.03
CA ASP A 13 13.26 -13.73 -15.24
C ASP A 13 12.90 -12.48 -16.04
N SER A 14 12.55 -12.65 -17.30
CA SER A 14 12.40 -11.56 -18.27
C SER A 14 11.14 -10.72 -18.02
N THR A 15 10.46 -10.92 -16.89
CA THR A 15 9.14 -10.37 -16.60
C THR A 15 9.05 -9.61 -15.27
N GLY A 16 10.06 -9.66 -14.40
CA GLY A 16 10.04 -9.03 -13.09
C GLY A 16 11.32 -8.28 -12.74
N ILE A 17 11.26 -7.44 -11.73
CA ILE A 17 12.43 -6.87 -11.08
C ILE A 17 13.11 -7.95 -10.24
N PHE A 18 14.42 -7.78 -9.98
CA PHE A 18 15.14 -8.70 -9.11
C PHE A 18 14.56 -8.66 -7.69
N TRP A 19 14.64 -9.78 -6.99
CA TRP A 19 14.14 -9.95 -5.63
C TRP A 19 14.61 -8.84 -4.67
N ASP A 20 15.90 -8.55 -4.66
CA ASP A 20 16.48 -7.54 -3.76
C ASP A 20 15.97 -6.13 -4.07
N ASP A 21 15.83 -5.78 -5.35
CA ASP A 21 15.30 -4.49 -5.78
C ASP A 21 13.82 -4.37 -5.40
N TYR A 22 13.06 -5.44 -5.57
CA TYR A 22 11.65 -5.47 -5.19
C TYR A 22 11.49 -5.38 -3.67
N ARG A 23 12.32 -6.07 -2.89
CA ARG A 23 12.33 -6.00 -1.44
C ARG A 23 12.59 -4.58 -0.94
N GLY A 24 13.57 -3.89 -1.52
CA GLY A 24 13.84 -2.49 -1.19
C GLY A 24 12.64 -1.57 -1.48
N GLN A 25 11.92 -1.80 -2.56
CA GLN A 25 10.71 -1.05 -2.88
C GLN A 25 9.57 -1.33 -1.90
N ILE A 26 9.39 -2.58 -1.48
CA ILE A 26 8.39 -2.94 -0.46
C ILE A 26 8.65 -2.21 0.85
N ASP A 27 9.89 -2.22 1.32
CA ASP A 27 10.27 -1.55 2.57
C ASP A 27 9.97 -0.04 2.49
N GLU A 28 10.26 0.59 1.35
CA GLU A 28 9.93 1.99 1.10
C GLU A 28 8.42 2.25 1.10
N TRP A 29 7.65 1.41 0.43
CA TRP A 29 6.18 1.53 0.38
C TRP A 29 5.55 1.32 1.76
N GLN A 30 6.03 0.37 2.55
CA GLN A 30 5.54 0.16 3.92
C GLN A 30 5.78 1.38 4.80
N VAL A 31 6.97 1.96 4.75
CA VAL A 31 7.28 3.19 5.49
C VAL A 31 6.34 4.35 5.08
N GLN A 32 6.07 4.50 3.79
CA GLN A 32 5.15 5.52 3.29
C GLN A 32 3.72 5.25 3.77
N VAL A 33 3.24 4.03 3.68
CA VAL A 33 1.88 3.64 4.12
C VAL A 33 1.73 3.84 5.62
N ASP A 34 2.69 3.42 6.43
CA ASP A 34 2.66 3.59 7.89
C ASP A 34 2.63 5.08 8.28
N GLY A 35 3.41 5.92 7.60
CA GLY A 35 3.38 7.36 7.79
C GLY A 35 2.02 7.97 7.45
N MET A 36 1.43 7.58 6.34
CA MET A 36 0.11 8.05 5.93
C MET A 36 -1.01 7.57 6.84
N LEU A 37 -0.93 6.34 7.36
CA LEU A 37 -1.89 5.84 8.36
C LEU A 37 -1.83 6.63 9.65
N ALA A 38 -0.64 6.99 10.12
CA ALA A 38 -0.48 7.84 11.30
C ALA A 38 -1.07 9.24 11.07
N GLU A 39 -0.91 9.82 9.88
CA GLU A 39 -1.55 11.08 9.51
C GLU A 39 -3.09 10.96 9.45
N ALA A 40 -3.61 9.89 8.88
CA ALA A 40 -5.05 9.64 8.83
C ALA A 40 -5.65 9.49 10.23
N ASP A 41 -4.97 8.78 11.12
CA ASP A 41 -5.40 8.61 12.51
C ASP A 41 -5.44 9.96 13.24
N ALA A 42 -4.41 10.78 13.10
CA ALA A 42 -4.38 12.14 13.64
C ALA A 42 -5.50 13.04 13.09
N LEU A 43 -5.83 12.92 11.81
CA LEU A 43 -6.93 13.66 11.19
C LEU A 43 -8.29 13.22 11.72
N LEU A 44 -8.46 11.91 11.96
CA LEU A 44 -9.69 11.35 12.53
C LEU A 44 -9.86 11.74 14.01
N GLU A 45 -8.79 11.72 14.79
CA GLU A 45 -8.80 12.14 16.20
C GLU A 45 -9.12 13.65 16.35
N ALA A 46 -8.56 14.48 15.47
CA ALA A 46 -8.83 15.92 15.46
C ALA A 46 -10.28 16.24 15.10
N GLY A 47 -10.95 15.31 14.41
CA GLY A 47 -12.29 15.48 13.88
C GLY A 47 -12.32 16.42 12.66
N PRO A 48 -13.48 16.54 12.03
CA PRO A 48 -13.64 17.38 10.84
C PRO A 48 -13.48 18.84 11.22
N MET A 49 -12.37 19.44 10.84
CA MET A 49 -12.12 20.86 10.97
C MET A 49 -12.26 21.50 9.58
N GLU A 50 -13.18 22.43 9.44
CA GLU A 50 -13.34 23.22 8.21
C GLU A 50 -12.28 24.33 8.15
N ASN A 51 -11.01 23.95 8.32
CA ASN A 51 -9.89 24.88 8.19
C ASN A 51 -8.94 24.45 7.08
N ASP A 52 -8.21 25.41 6.54
CA ASP A 52 -7.32 25.17 5.40
C ASP A 52 -6.20 24.16 5.69
N GLU A 53 -5.74 24.09 6.92
CA GLU A 53 -4.68 23.17 7.34
C GLU A 53 -5.17 21.73 7.33
N TRP A 54 -6.34 21.46 7.91
CA TRP A 54 -6.95 20.13 7.92
C TRP A 54 -7.28 19.65 6.51
N LEU A 55 -7.88 20.53 5.69
CA LEU A 55 -8.17 20.24 4.29
C LEU A 55 -6.91 19.95 3.47
N SER A 56 -5.84 20.70 3.73
CA SER A 56 -4.55 20.48 3.07
C SER A 56 -3.94 19.13 3.45
N SER A 57 -3.97 18.77 4.73
CA SER A 57 -3.48 17.47 5.23
C SER A 57 -4.29 16.31 4.65
N LEU A 58 -5.60 16.44 4.59
CA LEU A 58 -6.50 15.47 3.98
C LEU A 58 -6.19 15.26 2.50
N ASN A 59 -5.99 16.34 1.76
CA ASN A 59 -5.64 16.27 0.36
C ASN A 59 -4.27 15.64 0.13
N ALA A 60 -3.28 15.98 0.97
CA ALA A 60 -1.95 15.38 0.93
C ALA A 60 -1.99 13.87 1.20
N PHE A 61 -2.78 13.43 2.19
CA PHE A 61 -3.03 12.02 2.45
C PHE A 61 -3.63 11.30 1.23
N GLY A 62 -4.68 11.85 0.64
CA GLY A 62 -5.32 11.27 -0.54
C GLY A 62 -4.36 11.11 -1.71
N ILE A 63 -3.58 12.16 -2.04
CA ILE A 63 -2.57 12.13 -3.10
C ILE A 63 -1.46 11.12 -2.78
N GLY A 64 -1.00 11.06 -1.54
CA GLY A 64 0.04 10.14 -1.09
C GLY A 64 -0.39 8.68 -1.28
N ILE A 65 -1.56 8.32 -0.80
CA ILE A 65 -2.11 6.96 -0.95
C ILE A 65 -2.31 6.58 -2.42
N ASP A 66 -2.91 7.45 -3.23
CA ASP A 66 -3.09 7.19 -4.65
C ASP A 66 -1.73 6.99 -5.37
N SER A 67 -0.71 7.76 -4.98
CA SER A 67 0.65 7.62 -5.52
C SER A 67 1.28 6.27 -5.18
N VAL A 68 1.17 5.81 -3.93
CA VAL A 68 1.69 4.49 -3.51
C VAL A 68 0.91 3.38 -4.21
N THR A 69 -0.40 3.43 -4.22
CA THR A 69 -1.25 2.43 -4.88
C THR A 69 -0.91 2.32 -6.37
N PHE A 70 -0.73 3.45 -7.04
CA PHE A 70 -0.31 3.46 -8.43
C PHE A 70 1.09 2.85 -8.61
N ALA A 71 2.08 3.27 -7.81
CA ALA A 71 3.44 2.74 -7.88
C ALA A 71 3.47 1.22 -7.71
N VAL A 72 2.78 0.71 -6.69
CA VAL A 72 2.66 -0.73 -6.44
C VAL A 72 2.00 -1.45 -7.61
N SER A 73 0.88 -0.94 -8.13
CA SER A 73 0.09 -1.60 -9.19
C SER A 73 0.82 -1.70 -10.53
N THR A 74 1.82 -0.86 -10.77
CA THR A 74 2.58 -0.83 -12.04
C THR A 74 3.80 -1.75 -12.05
N VAL A 75 4.19 -2.28 -10.89
CA VAL A 75 5.36 -3.15 -10.77
C VAL A 75 4.97 -4.60 -11.03
N ASN A 76 5.83 -5.31 -11.77
CA ASN A 76 5.70 -6.75 -11.96
C ASN A 76 6.59 -7.48 -10.93
N PRO A 77 6.01 -8.08 -9.88
CA PRO A 77 6.78 -8.70 -8.81
C PRO A 77 7.44 -10.00 -9.28
N PRO A 78 8.49 -10.46 -8.59
CA PRO A 78 9.00 -11.83 -8.74
C PRO A 78 7.88 -12.86 -8.56
N SER A 79 8.01 -14.01 -9.24
CA SER A 79 6.96 -15.05 -9.24
C SER A 79 6.56 -15.51 -7.85
N GLU A 80 7.52 -15.58 -6.93
CA GLU A 80 7.36 -16.00 -5.54
C GLU A 80 6.59 -14.97 -4.69
N LEU A 81 6.54 -13.72 -5.14
CA LEU A 81 5.91 -12.61 -4.43
C LEU A 81 4.60 -12.12 -5.07
N GLN A 82 4.09 -12.81 -6.08
CA GLN A 82 2.86 -12.39 -6.75
C GLN A 82 1.65 -12.32 -5.80
N GLU A 83 1.49 -13.30 -4.91
CA GLU A 83 0.40 -13.32 -3.94
C GLU A 83 0.55 -12.22 -2.88
N PHE A 84 1.78 -11.96 -2.41
CA PHE A 84 2.08 -10.83 -1.55
C PHE A 84 1.70 -9.51 -2.24
N HIS A 85 2.21 -9.29 -3.45
CA HIS A 85 1.97 -8.07 -4.21
C HIS A 85 0.48 -7.80 -4.41
N LYS A 86 -0.28 -8.81 -4.76
CA LYS A 86 -1.74 -8.72 -4.91
C LYS A 86 -2.43 -8.29 -3.61
N SER A 87 -2.05 -8.89 -2.48
CA SER A 87 -2.61 -8.52 -1.17
C SER A 87 -2.22 -7.10 -0.75
N PHE A 88 -1.00 -6.68 -1.08
CA PHE A 88 -0.51 -5.34 -0.82
C PHE A 88 -1.28 -4.28 -1.65
N VAL A 89 -1.52 -4.54 -2.93
CA VAL A 89 -2.35 -3.68 -3.79
C VAL A 89 -3.76 -3.55 -3.23
N ILE A 90 -4.38 -4.65 -2.82
CA ILE A 90 -5.72 -4.63 -2.22
C ILE A 90 -5.75 -3.79 -0.95
N ALA A 91 -4.76 -3.93 -0.06
CA ALA A 91 -4.65 -3.12 1.15
C ALA A 91 -4.52 -1.62 0.83
N SER A 92 -3.68 -1.27 -0.15
CA SER A 92 -3.51 0.10 -0.61
C SER A 92 -4.79 0.70 -1.20
N ASP A 93 -5.59 -0.10 -1.92
CA ASP A 93 -6.89 0.33 -2.46
C ASP A 93 -7.90 0.68 -1.34
N PHE A 94 -7.94 -0.10 -0.26
CA PHE A 94 -8.77 0.22 0.91
C PHE A 94 -8.36 1.53 1.57
N TYR A 95 -7.06 1.78 1.69
CA TYR A 95 -6.56 3.05 2.20
C TYR A 95 -6.87 4.22 1.27
N GLY A 96 -6.78 4.04 -0.05
CA GLY A 96 -7.20 5.03 -1.03
C GLY A 96 -8.68 5.38 -0.90
N LEU A 97 -9.55 4.38 -0.66
CA LEU A 97 -10.96 4.61 -0.40
C LEU A 97 -11.19 5.41 0.90
N THR A 98 -10.39 5.15 1.94
CA THR A 98 -10.41 5.93 3.18
C THR A 98 -10.16 7.42 2.92
N GLY A 99 -9.17 7.77 2.10
CA GLY A 99 -8.91 9.16 1.72
C GLY A 99 -10.10 9.83 1.03
N ARG A 100 -10.77 9.13 0.12
CA ARG A 100 -11.98 9.63 -0.55
C ARG A 100 -13.14 9.84 0.42
N LEU A 101 -13.37 8.91 1.34
CA LEU A 101 -14.42 9.02 2.36
C LEU A 101 -14.18 10.19 3.32
N LEU A 102 -12.92 10.45 3.70
CA LEU A 102 -12.56 11.62 4.48
C LEU A 102 -12.89 12.92 3.73
N ALA A 103 -12.65 12.99 2.42
CA ALA A 103 -13.03 14.14 1.61
C ALA A 103 -14.55 14.35 1.56
N GLU A 104 -15.34 13.28 1.45
CA GLU A 104 -16.80 13.35 1.51
C GLU A 104 -17.29 13.88 2.87
N PHE A 105 -16.59 13.54 3.95
CA PHE A 105 -16.95 13.92 5.30
C PHE A 105 -17.01 15.43 5.51
N VAL A 106 -16.16 16.19 4.83
CA VAL A 106 -16.07 17.65 4.95
C VAL A 106 -17.35 18.35 4.55
N GLY A 107 -17.97 17.91 3.45
CA GLY A 107 -19.21 18.51 2.92
C GLY A 107 -20.51 17.92 3.47
N SER A 108 -20.44 16.96 4.39
CA SER A 108 -21.57 16.15 4.83
C SER A 108 -22.36 16.78 5.98
N SER A 109 -23.66 16.52 6.03
CA SER A 109 -24.50 16.83 7.18
C SER A 109 -24.17 15.93 8.39
N GLU A 110 -24.59 16.34 9.59
CA GLU A 110 -24.36 15.57 10.83
C GLU A 110 -24.91 14.13 10.73
N ALA A 111 -26.05 13.95 10.09
CA ALA A 111 -26.65 12.62 9.89
C ALA A 111 -25.83 11.73 8.96
N GLU A 112 -25.26 12.29 7.89
CA GLU A 112 -24.40 11.57 6.95
C GLU A 112 -23.04 11.22 7.54
N ARG A 113 -22.52 12.08 8.43
CA ARG A 113 -21.23 11.86 9.11
C ARG A 113 -21.19 10.58 9.92
N ALA A 114 -22.29 10.20 10.57
CA ALA A 114 -22.36 8.95 11.33
C ALA A 114 -22.16 7.70 10.44
N ASP A 115 -22.76 7.69 9.27
CA ASP A 115 -22.61 6.61 8.29
C ASP A 115 -21.19 6.60 7.70
N LEU A 116 -20.67 7.77 7.35
CA LEU A 116 -19.29 7.91 6.84
C LEU A 116 -18.25 7.46 7.85
N GLN A 117 -18.41 7.75 9.15
CA GLN A 117 -17.52 7.26 10.21
C GLN A 117 -17.50 5.74 10.27
N LEU A 118 -18.66 5.10 10.17
CA LEU A 118 -18.73 3.64 10.17
C LEU A 118 -18.05 3.05 8.93
N ARG A 119 -18.26 3.64 7.78
CA ARG A 119 -17.60 3.23 6.53
C ARG A 119 -16.09 3.43 6.61
N LEU A 120 -15.62 4.57 7.10
CA LEU A 120 -14.18 4.84 7.33
C LEU A 120 -13.54 3.77 8.21
N ALA A 121 -14.13 3.49 9.36
CA ALA A 121 -13.63 2.46 10.27
C ALA A 121 -13.59 1.08 9.61
N THR A 122 -14.58 0.78 8.78
CA THR A 122 -14.66 -0.49 8.03
C THR A 122 -13.56 -0.60 6.99
N GLU A 123 -13.34 0.43 6.18
CA GLU A 123 -12.31 0.44 5.13
C GLU A 123 -10.90 0.38 5.72
N ILE A 124 -10.64 1.12 6.80
CA ILE A 124 -9.37 1.04 7.53
C ILE A 124 -9.15 -0.38 8.07
N ALA A 125 -10.16 -0.99 8.68
CA ALA A 125 -10.05 -2.35 9.20
C ALA A 125 -9.76 -3.37 8.09
N PHE A 126 -10.38 -3.25 6.92
CA PHE A 126 -10.08 -4.10 5.77
C PHE A 126 -8.67 -3.85 5.23
N GLY A 127 -8.23 -2.61 5.15
CA GLY A 127 -6.86 -2.27 4.76
C GLY A 127 -5.84 -2.92 5.70
N ILE A 128 -6.01 -2.78 7.02
CA ILE A 128 -5.16 -3.40 8.03
C ILE A 128 -5.14 -4.93 7.91
N ALA A 129 -6.30 -5.58 7.77
CA ALA A 129 -6.39 -7.02 7.66
C ALA A 129 -5.69 -7.55 6.40
N ASN A 130 -5.82 -6.86 5.27
CA ASN A 130 -5.13 -7.22 4.04
C ASN A 130 -3.62 -6.97 4.13
N MET A 131 -3.18 -5.91 4.81
CA MET A 131 -1.75 -5.66 5.05
C MET A 131 -1.13 -6.72 5.94
N GLN A 132 -1.81 -7.15 7.01
CA GLN A 132 -1.36 -8.25 7.85
C GLN A 132 -1.27 -9.57 7.07
N THR A 133 -2.24 -9.84 6.21
CA THR A 133 -2.21 -11.01 5.33
C THR A 133 -1.04 -10.94 4.34
N ALA A 134 -0.80 -9.78 3.75
CA ALA A 134 0.33 -9.55 2.87
C ALA A 134 1.67 -9.81 3.60
N GLN A 135 1.82 -9.32 4.83
CA GLN A 135 3.03 -9.55 5.61
C GLN A 135 3.29 -11.03 5.88
N VAL A 136 2.27 -11.80 6.24
CA VAL A 136 2.42 -13.26 6.44
C VAL A 136 2.88 -13.95 5.15
N ILE A 137 2.28 -13.60 4.02
CA ILE A 137 2.65 -14.18 2.72
C ILE A 137 4.11 -13.82 2.36
N TYR A 138 4.51 -12.58 2.65
CA TYR A 138 5.88 -12.11 2.42
C TYR A 138 6.89 -12.91 3.25
N ASP A 139 6.64 -13.06 4.55
CA ASP A 139 7.53 -13.78 5.47
C ASP A 139 7.68 -15.24 5.05
N GLU A 140 6.58 -15.91 4.66
CA GLU A 140 6.62 -17.28 4.15
C GLU A 140 7.39 -17.42 2.83
N ALA A 141 7.32 -16.43 1.96
CA ALA A 141 8.07 -16.42 0.70
C ALA A 141 9.57 -16.18 0.96
N ALA A 142 9.90 -15.23 1.82
CA ALA A 142 11.29 -14.92 2.21
C ALA A 142 11.99 -16.15 2.82
N GLU A 143 11.30 -16.87 3.72
CA GLU A 143 11.87 -18.09 4.31
C GLU A 143 12.18 -19.21 3.28
N LYS A 144 11.47 -19.25 2.17
CA LYS A 144 11.71 -20.25 1.11
C LYS A 144 12.89 -19.90 0.23
N ILE A 145 13.19 -18.61 0.08
CA ILE A 145 14.29 -18.13 -0.77
C ILE A 145 15.62 -18.16 -0.03
N ASP A 146 15.59 -17.90 1.27
CA ASP A 146 16.81 -17.93 2.11
C ASP A 146 17.32 -19.38 2.40
N ARG A 147 16.64 -20.42 1.90
CA ARG A 147 17.03 -21.85 2.01
C ARG A 147 17.69 -22.38 0.75
#